data_4df3f8afd419710f46b2710f78bc5e3e
#
_entry.id   4df3f8afd419710f46b2710f78bc5e3e
#
_cell.length_a   1.000
_cell.length_b   1.000
_cell.length_c   1.000
_cell.angle_alpha   90.00
_cell.angle_beta   90.00
_cell.angle_gamma   90.00
#
_symmetry.space_group_name_H-M   'P 1'
#
loop_
_entity.id
_entity.type
_entity.pdbx_description
1 polymer ?
#
loop_
_entity_poly.entity_id
_entity_poly.type
_entity_poly.pdbx_seq_one_letter_code
_entity_poly.pdbx_strand_id
1 'polypeptide(L)'
;MFQHRSYVLGLKNAENLDGMYVDENLKGLSFRNYGDLLLLGGGSPRTGKQGGCYNELRREALKYYPKSEEEYHFATQDCMTLDGIPYIGQYSKSTQNLYTATGFNKWGMTSSMVAATLLADLITDKENHYGEVFSPSRNIFTPGLLVNGFEAVSGMIMPTTRRCPHLGCGLKWNKQERSFDCPCHGSRFSEEGKLIDNPATGDLKK
;
A
#
# COMPACT_ATOMS: atom_id res chain seq x y z
N MET A 1 10.58 -4.27 -0.68
CA MET A 1 9.31 -3.52 -0.62
C MET A 1 8.40 -4.15 0.42
N PHE A 2 7.42 -3.42 0.93
CA PHE A 2 6.42 -3.87 1.89
C PHE A 2 5.08 -3.19 1.58
N GLN A 3 4.00 -3.59 2.24
CA GLN A 3 2.68 -3.06 1.92
C GLN A 3 2.09 -2.28 3.09
N HIS A 4 1.41 -1.17 2.78
CA HIS A 4 0.54 -0.44 3.68
C HIS A 4 -0.93 -0.59 3.26
N ARG A 5 -1.83 -0.51 4.23
CA ARG A 5 -3.28 -0.44 3.99
C ARG A 5 -3.73 1.02 4.05
N SER A 6 -4.63 1.41 3.15
CA SER A 6 -5.35 2.67 3.19
C SER A 6 -6.83 2.38 3.29
N TYR A 7 -7.50 3.01 4.24
CA TYR A 7 -8.92 2.81 4.55
C TYR A 7 -9.74 3.98 4.08
N VAL A 8 -10.96 3.74 3.58
CA VAL A 8 -11.87 4.77 3.07
C VAL A 8 -13.28 4.50 3.57
N LEU A 9 -13.97 5.56 3.98
CA LEU A 9 -15.42 5.60 4.21
C LEU A 9 -16.09 6.42 3.12
N GLY A 10 -17.18 5.93 2.57
CA GLY A 10 -18.11 6.68 1.72
C GLY A 10 -19.25 7.20 2.58
N LEU A 11 -19.33 8.51 2.75
CA LEU A 11 -20.25 9.19 3.65
C LEU A 11 -21.33 9.93 2.87
N LYS A 12 -22.61 9.60 3.08
CA LYS A 12 -23.76 10.38 2.67
C LYS A 12 -24.04 11.53 3.64
N ASN A 13 -24.77 12.52 3.21
CA ASN A 13 -25.17 13.67 4.02
C ASN A 13 -23.98 14.44 4.64
N ALA A 14 -22.79 14.27 4.09
CA ALA A 14 -21.64 15.09 4.41
C ALA A 14 -21.62 16.34 3.51
N GLU A 15 -21.01 17.40 4.01
CA GLU A 15 -20.86 18.64 3.26
C GLU A 15 -19.95 18.42 2.03
N ASN A 16 -20.35 18.97 0.88
CA ASN A 16 -19.53 18.97 -0.31
C ASN A 16 -18.32 19.89 -0.14
N LEU A 17 -17.18 19.44 -0.60
CA LEU A 17 -15.93 20.19 -0.58
C LEU A 17 -15.63 20.78 -1.95
N ASP A 18 -15.00 21.97 -1.98
CA ASP A 18 -14.61 22.65 -3.22
C ASP A 18 -13.40 22.02 -3.92
N GLY A 19 -12.84 20.92 -3.38
CA GLY A 19 -11.66 20.30 -3.93
C GLY A 19 -11.34 18.94 -3.32
N MET A 20 -10.13 18.47 -3.61
CA MET A 20 -9.54 17.29 -3.00
C MET A 20 -8.46 17.71 -2.03
N TYR A 21 -8.49 17.14 -0.84
CA TYR A 21 -7.54 17.46 0.23
C TYR A 21 -6.84 16.19 0.69
N VAL A 22 -5.55 16.29 0.90
CA VAL A 22 -4.72 15.20 1.42
C VAL A 22 -3.68 15.77 2.38
N ASP A 23 -3.57 15.16 3.54
CA ASP A 23 -2.46 15.40 4.45
C ASP A 23 -1.26 14.55 4.02
N GLU A 24 -0.09 15.13 3.95
CA GLU A 24 1.16 14.45 3.58
C GLU A 24 1.67 13.50 4.66
N ASN A 25 1.19 13.62 5.90
CA ASN A 25 1.54 12.71 6.98
C ASN A 25 1.02 11.30 6.73
N LEU A 26 1.81 10.28 7.10
CA LEU A 26 1.43 8.87 6.95
C LEU A 26 0.11 8.47 7.65
N LYS A 27 -0.27 9.19 8.71
CA LYS A 27 -1.54 9.02 9.42
C LYS A 27 -2.57 10.08 9.06
N GLY A 28 -2.26 10.90 8.08
CA GLY A 28 -3.10 11.98 7.63
C GLY A 28 -4.41 11.51 7.02
N LEU A 29 -5.35 12.43 6.91
CA LEU A 29 -6.64 12.20 6.30
C LEU A 29 -6.64 12.68 4.86
N SER A 30 -7.52 12.11 4.05
CA SER A 30 -7.82 12.60 2.71
C SER A 30 -9.32 12.75 2.54
N PHE A 31 -9.72 13.75 1.77
CA PHE A 31 -11.12 14.10 1.55
C PHE A 31 -11.33 14.41 0.07
N ARG A 32 -12.37 13.84 -0.52
CA ARG A 32 -12.80 14.18 -1.88
C ARG A 32 -14.27 13.82 -2.08
N ASN A 33 -14.94 14.55 -2.93
CA ASN A 33 -16.30 14.21 -3.34
C ASN A 33 -16.29 13.09 -4.42
N TYR A 34 -17.32 12.28 -4.40
CA TYR A 34 -17.66 11.33 -5.45
C TYR A 34 -19.18 11.23 -5.58
N GLY A 35 -19.75 11.88 -6.58
CA GLY A 35 -21.20 12.06 -6.68
C GLY A 35 -21.76 12.78 -5.45
N ASP A 36 -22.71 12.17 -4.77
CA ASP A 36 -23.34 12.66 -3.53
C ASP A 36 -22.62 12.20 -2.25
N LEU A 37 -21.47 11.54 -2.40
CA LEU A 37 -20.69 11.02 -1.29
C LEU A 37 -19.44 11.86 -1.03
N LEU A 38 -19.08 11.97 0.23
CA LEU A 38 -17.75 12.35 0.66
C LEU A 38 -16.94 11.08 0.94
N LEU A 39 -15.81 10.92 0.25
CA LEU A 39 -14.83 9.88 0.55
C LEU A 39 -13.84 10.42 1.59
N LEU A 40 -13.90 9.85 2.79
CA LEU A 40 -12.96 10.11 3.88
C LEU A 40 -11.95 8.97 3.93
N GLY A 41 -10.72 9.27 3.53
CA GLY A 41 -9.61 8.32 3.56
C GLY A 41 -8.65 8.58 4.71
N GLY A 42 -7.94 7.54 5.15
CA GLY A 42 -6.91 7.65 6.17
C GLY A 42 -6.44 6.31 6.70
N GLY A 43 -5.66 6.40 7.78
CA GLY A 43 -4.98 5.25 8.34
C GLY A 43 -3.94 4.68 7.39
N SER A 44 -2.78 4.33 7.88
CA SER A 44 -1.70 3.84 7.03
C SER A 44 -0.86 2.80 7.75
N PRO A 45 -1.48 1.81 8.40
CA PRO A 45 -0.69 0.77 9.03
C PRO A 45 -0.02 -0.11 7.97
N ARG A 46 1.17 -0.61 8.29
CA ARG A 46 1.74 -1.72 7.55
C ARG A 46 0.78 -2.91 7.62
N THR A 47 0.55 -3.57 6.48
CA THR A 47 -0.30 -4.76 6.39
C THR A 47 0.10 -5.78 7.45
N GLY A 48 -0.86 -6.34 8.16
CA GLY A 48 -0.62 -7.29 9.26
C GLY A 48 -0.12 -6.67 10.58
N LYS A 49 -0.03 -5.35 10.72
CA LYS A 49 0.36 -4.69 11.98
C LYS A 49 -0.84 -4.26 12.83
N GLN A 50 -1.90 -3.81 12.20
CA GLN A 50 -3.15 -3.42 12.86
C GLN A 50 -4.33 -4.08 12.16
N GLY A 51 -5.37 -4.31 12.91
CA GLY A 51 -6.59 -5.00 12.44
C GLY A 51 -7.62 -4.06 11.79
N GLY A 52 -7.17 -3.10 10.97
CA GLY A 52 -8.04 -2.14 10.29
C GLY A 52 -8.18 -0.82 11.04
N CYS A 53 -8.41 0.25 10.29
CA CYS A 53 -8.51 1.61 10.81
C CYS A 53 -9.90 2.24 10.59
N TYR A 54 -10.92 1.46 10.23
CA TYR A 54 -12.27 1.98 9.99
C TYR A 54 -12.84 2.69 11.23
N ASN A 55 -12.62 2.13 12.42
CA ASN A 55 -13.12 2.77 13.65
C ASN A 55 -12.45 4.10 13.97
N GLU A 56 -11.19 4.29 13.54
CA GLU A 56 -10.50 5.57 13.62
C GLU A 56 -11.16 6.57 12.68
N LEU A 57 -11.39 6.18 11.42
CA LEU A 57 -12.07 7.02 10.44
C LEU A 57 -13.51 7.36 10.84
N ARG A 58 -14.26 6.42 11.42
CA ARG A 58 -15.60 6.66 11.95
C ARG A 58 -15.61 7.73 13.05
N ARG A 59 -14.62 7.72 13.93
CA ARG A 59 -14.47 8.77 14.95
C ARG A 59 -14.18 10.13 14.32
N GLU A 60 -13.32 10.18 13.31
CA GLU A 60 -13.04 11.43 12.58
C GLU A 60 -14.27 11.90 11.79
N ALA A 61 -15.00 10.97 11.16
CA ALA A 61 -16.26 11.28 10.48
C ALA A 61 -17.28 11.92 11.44
N LEU A 62 -17.49 11.32 12.61
CA LEU A 62 -18.40 11.88 13.64
C LEU A 62 -17.97 13.27 14.13
N LYS A 63 -16.67 13.52 14.20
CA LYS A 63 -16.11 14.79 14.65
C LYS A 63 -16.34 15.92 13.63
N TYR A 64 -16.10 15.66 12.36
CA TYR A 64 -16.17 16.66 11.29
C TYR A 64 -17.53 16.70 10.58
N TYR A 65 -18.20 15.56 10.49
CA TYR A 65 -19.46 15.37 9.76
C TYR A 65 -20.48 14.61 10.61
N PRO A 66 -20.94 15.18 11.75
CA PRO A 66 -21.76 14.46 12.74
C PRO A 66 -23.15 14.03 12.22
N LYS A 67 -23.57 14.57 11.06
CA LYS A 67 -24.85 14.22 10.41
C LYS A 67 -24.66 13.24 9.25
N SER A 68 -23.42 12.85 8.96
CA SER A 68 -23.13 11.93 7.85
C SER A 68 -23.49 10.48 8.23
N GLU A 69 -23.80 9.72 7.22
CA GLU A 69 -24.12 8.29 7.31
C GLU A 69 -23.12 7.49 6.48
N GLU A 70 -22.53 6.46 7.05
CA GLU A 70 -21.64 5.55 6.30
C GLU A 70 -22.48 4.70 5.35
N GLU A 71 -22.30 4.88 4.06
CA GLU A 71 -22.95 4.09 3.01
C GLU A 71 -22.15 2.82 2.72
N TYR A 72 -20.83 2.95 2.62
CA TYR A 72 -19.92 1.83 2.46
C TYR A 72 -18.51 2.19 2.91
N HIS A 73 -17.68 1.15 3.01
CA HIS A 73 -16.27 1.29 3.30
C HIS A 73 -15.46 0.28 2.48
N PHE A 74 -14.23 0.65 2.21
CA PHE A 74 -13.28 -0.24 1.54
C PHE A 74 -11.85 0.08 1.98
N ALA A 75 -10.93 -0.82 1.66
CA ALA A 75 -9.52 -0.58 1.87
C ALA A 75 -8.72 -0.99 0.64
N THR A 76 -7.62 -0.28 0.41
CA THR A 76 -6.66 -0.56 -0.66
C THR A 76 -5.31 -0.94 -0.07
N GLN A 77 -4.43 -1.50 -0.89
CA GLN A 77 -3.08 -1.86 -0.49
C GLN A 77 -2.07 -1.16 -1.38
N ASP A 78 -1.12 -0.47 -0.75
CA ASP A 78 -0.11 0.35 -1.43
C ASP A 78 1.27 -0.27 -1.27
N CYS A 79 2.00 -0.37 -2.37
CA CYS A 79 3.38 -0.86 -2.37
C CYS A 79 4.34 0.25 -1.97
N MET A 80 5.04 0.03 -0.86
CA MET A 80 5.99 0.98 -0.28
C MET A 80 7.42 0.53 -0.55
N THR A 81 8.26 1.46 -0.97
CA THR A 81 9.70 1.26 -1.11
C THR A 81 10.43 1.51 0.21
N LEU A 82 11.68 1.07 0.32
CA LEU A 82 12.46 1.20 1.55
C LEU A 82 13.01 2.62 1.77
N ASP A 83 13.14 3.37 0.70
CA ASP A 83 13.73 4.72 0.63
C ASP A 83 12.70 5.81 0.26
N GLY A 84 11.43 5.46 0.07
CA GLY A 84 10.38 6.39 -0.30
C GLY A 84 10.39 6.81 -1.77
N ILE A 85 11.30 6.27 -2.60
CA ILE A 85 11.42 6.60 -4.03
C ILE A 85 10.89 5.43 -4.86
N PRO A 86 9.98 5.63 -5.83
CA PRO A 86 9.52 4.57 -6.74
C PRO A 86 10.66 3.86 -7.48
N TYR A 87 10.45 2.61 -7.89
CA TYR A 87 11.32 1.90 -8.81
C TYR A 87 10.76 2.04 -10.22
N ILE A 88 11.47 2.77 -11.09
CA ILE A 88 11.06 3.00 -12.48
C ILE A 88 12.30 2.85 -13.35
N GLY A 89 12.25 1.97 -14.35
CA GLY A 89 13.36 1.77 -15.28
C GLY A 89 13.57 0.32 -15.67
N GLN A 90 14.74 0.01 -16.20
CA GLN A 90 15.12 -1.35 -16.55
C GLN A 90 15.15 -2.23 -15.30
N TYR A 91 14.52 -3.41 -15.36
CA TYR A 91 14.33 -4.30 -14.22
C TYR A 91 15.65 -4.68 -13.55
N SER A 92 16.67 -5.02 -14.34
CA SER A 92 18.02 -5.24 -13.84
C SER A 92 19.03 -4.96 -14.95
N LYS A 93 20.31 -4.77 -14.59
CA LYS A 93 21.39 -4.55 -15.57
C LYS A 93 21.58 -5.72 -16.54
N SER A 94 21.11 -6.92 -16.19
CA SER A 94 21.24 -8.14 -17.01
C SER A 94 19.99 -8.45 -17.85
N THR A 95 18.89 -7.73 -17.68
CA THR A 95 17.63 -7.98 -18.39
C THR A 95 17.40 -6.90 -19.45
N GLN A 96 17.71 -7.23 -20.73
CA GLN A 96 17.42 -6.33 -21.84
C GLN A 96 15.90 -6.27 -22.09
N ASN A 97 15.40 -5.08 -22.46
CA ASN A 97 14.00 -4.83 -22.84
C ASN A 97 12.94 -5.25 -21.79
N LEU A 98 13.34 -5.44 -20.54
CA LEU A 98 12.43 -5.67 -19.44
C LEU A 98 12.45 -4.45 -18.51
N TYR A 99 11.31 -3.79 -18.40
CA TYR A 99 11.15 -2.57 -17.62
C TYR A 99 10.14 -2.78 -16.49
N THR A 100 10.26 -1.98 -15.45
CA THR A 100 9.32 -1.99 -14.31
C THR A 100 9.00 -0.58 -13.87
N ALA A 101 7.79 -0.41 -13.33
CA ALA A 101 7.37 0.78 -12.60
C ALA A 101 6.53 0.32 -11.41
N THR A 102 7.02 0.53 -10.18
CA THR A 102 6.36 0.04 -8.96
C THR A 102 6.80 0.83 -7.72
N GLY A 103 6.14 0.57 -6.60
CA GLY A 103 6.49 1.19 -5.33
C GLY A 103 6.12 2.67 -5.27
N PHE A 104 4.92 3.02 -5.71
CA PHE A 104 4.49 4.42 -5.85
C PHE A 104 4.12 5.10 -4.53
N ASN A 105 4.30 4.43 -3.39
CA ASN A 105 4.20 5.01 -2.04
C ASN A 105 2.93 5.85 -1.83
N LYS A 106 1.76 5.37 -2.32
CA LYS A 106 0.44 6.04 -2.31
C LYS A 106 0.27 7.20 -3.30
N TRP A 107 1.30 7.57 -4.04
CA TRP A 107 1.29 8.63 -5.05
C TRP A 107 1.18 8.07 -6.47
N GLY A 108 0.27 7.09 -6.67
CA GLY A 108 0.15 6.37 -7.94
C GLY A 108 -0.12 7.27 -9.14
N MET A 109 -0.99 8.27 -9.03
CA MET A 109 -1.35 9.15 -10.14
C MET A 109 -0.16 10.01 -10.61
N THR A 110 0.54 10.66 -9.69
CA THR A 110 1.72 11.48 -10.03
C THR A 110 2.91 10.62 -10.45
N SER A 111 3.17 9.53 -9.74
CA SER A 111 4.27 8.62 -10.05
C SER A 111 4.09 7.90 -11.39
N SER A 112 2.86 7.64 -11.84
CA SER A 112 2.59 7.05 -13.15
C SER A 112 2.96 7.99 -14.30
N MET A 113 2.78 9.30 -14.13
CA MET A 113 3.24 10.29 -15.12
C MET A 113 4.77 10.33 -15.24
N VAL A 114 5.46 10.30 -14.10
CA VAL A 114 6.92 10.18 -14.05
C VAL A 114 7.36 8.87 -14.72
N ALA A 115 6.69 7.77 -14.41
CA ALA A 115 7.00 6.47 -14.99
C ALA A 115 6.82 6.46 -16.52
N ALA A 116 5.72 7.03 -17.02
CA ALA A 116 5.46 7.13 -18.45
C ALA A 116 6.57 7.89 -19.17
N THR A 117 6.98 9.04 -18.64
CA THR A 117 8.06 9.85 -19.22
C THR A 117 9.40 9.12 -19.21
N LEU A 118 9.80 8.59 -18.03
CA LEU A 118 11.08 7.89 -17.90
C LEU A 118 11.16 6.64 -18.77
N LEU A 119 10.11 5.85 -18.82
CA LEU A 119 10.11 4.63 -19.63
C LEU A 119 10.08 4.94 -21.12
N ALA A 120 9.35 5.99 -21.54
CA ALA A 120 9.36 6.43 -22.95
C ALA A 120 10.76 6.88 -23.38
N ASP A 121 11.45 7.66 -22.55
CA ASP A 121 12.81 8.11 -22.83
C ASP A 121 13.78 6.92 -22.91
N LEU A 122 13.71 5.97 -21.95
CA LEU A 122 14.55 4.77 -21.94
C LEU A 122 14.33 3.88 -23.18
N ILE A 123 13.08 3.69 -23.61
CA ILE A 123 12.73 2.85 -24.77
C ILE A 123 13.19 3.51 -26.08
N THR A 124 13.26 4.83 -26.12
CA THR A 124 13.67 5.60 -27.30
C THR A 124 15.13 6.09 -27.24
N ASP A 125 15.94 5.52 -26.34
CA ASP A 125 17.36 5.85 -26.11
C ASP A 125 17.60 7.35 -25.89
N LYS A 126 16.67 8.04 -25.24
CA LYS A 126 16.83 9.43 -24.82
C LYS A 126 17.39 9.51 -23.41
N GLU A 127 18.35 10.40 -23.22
CA GLU A 127 18.89 10.69 -21.91
C GLU A 127 17.84 11.34 -21.02
N ASN A 128 17.73 10.87 -19.77
CA ASN A 128 16.87 11.45 -18.75
C ASN A 128 17.62 11.52 -17.42
N HIS A 129 17.85 12.72 -16.93
CA HIS A 129 18.64 13.00 -15.72
C HIS A 129 18.07 12.38 -14.44
N TYR A 130 16.78 12.03 -14.43
CA TYR A 130 16.13 11.38 -13.28
C TYR A 130 16.25 9.84 -13.32
N GLY A 131 16.74 9.26 -14.41
CA GLY A 131 16.80 7.81 -14.60
C GLY A 131 17.56 7.08 -13.50
N GLU A 132 18.66 7.65 -13.01
CA GLU A 132 19.47 7.06 -11.94
C GLU A 132 18.73 7.06 -10.59
N VAL A 133 18.01 8.13 -10.26
CA VAL A 133 17.28 8.30 -9.00
C VAL A 133 16.19 7.22 -8.85
N PHE A 134 15.48 6.95 -9.95
CA PHE A 134 14.38 5.98 -9.96
C PHE A 134 14.81 4.55 -10.32
N SER A 135 16.09 4.34 -10.67
CA SER A 135 16.60 3.05 -11.13
C SER A 135 16.29 1.91 -10.17
N PRO A 136 15.72 0.78 -10.66
CA PRO A 136 15.55 -0.43 -9.85
C PRO A 136 16.86 -1.02 -9.34
N SER A 137 17.98 -0.71 -9.99
CA SER A 137 19.34 -1.16 -9.63
C SER A 137 20.09 -0.19 -8.72
N ARG A 138 19.44 0.88 -8.23
CA ARG A 138 20.05 1.83 -7.29
C ARG A 138 20.40 1.18 -5.95
N ASN A 139 21.35 1.76 -5.27
CA ASN A 139 21.72 1.31 -3.92
C ASN A 139 20.58 1.57 -2.92
N ILE A 140 20.15 0.54 -2.20
CA ILE A 140 19.06 0.56 -1.22
C ILE A 140 19.53 0.44 0.23
N PHE A 141 20.83 0.66 0.51
CA PHE A 141 21.33 0.68 1.89
C PHE A 141 20.79 1.90 2.65
N THR A 142 19.63 1.73 3.24
CA THR A 142 18.89 2.75 4.00
C THR A 142 18.50 2.20 5.36
N PRO A 143 18.24 3.04 6.38
CA PRO A 143 17.67 2.59 7.65
C PRO A 143 16.40 1.75 7.48
N GLY A 144 15.60 2.04 6.45
CA GLY A 144 14.41 1.27 6.09
C GLY A 144 14.70 -0.21 5.78
N LEU A 145 15.88 -0.53 5.23
CA LEU A 145 16.28 -1.91 5.00
C LEU A 145 16.44 -2.69 6.31
N LEU A 146 17.09 -2.09 7.32
CA LEU A 146 17.27 -2.70 8.64
C LEU A 146 15.92 -2.92 9.34
N VAL A 147 15.06 -1.91 9.34
CA VAL A 147 13.71 -2.00 9.91
C VAL A 147 12.91 -3.11 9.22
N ASN A 148 12.93 -3.15 7.90
CA ASN A 148 12.20 -4.18 7.14
C ASN A 148 12.78 -5.59 7.34
N GLY A 149 14.10 -5.72 7.46
CA GLY A 149 14.77 -6.97 7.80
C GLY A 149 14.36 -7.48 9.18
N PHE A 150 14.36 -6.62 10.19
CA PHE A 150 13.87 -6.95 11.53
C PHE A 150 12.40 -7.40 11.53
N GLU A 151 11.53 -6.69 10.80
CA GLU A 151 10.12 -7.06 10.66
C GLU A 151 9.95 -8.43 9.99
N ALA A 152 10.75 -8.74 8.97
CA ALA A 152 10.71 -10.04 8.30
C ALA A 152 11.13 -11.17 9.25
N VAL A 153 12.25 -11.00 9.96
CA VAL A 153 12.74 -11.99 10.94
C VAL A 153 11.73 -12.19 12.06
N SER A 154 11.22 -11.10 12.65
CA SER A 154 10.21 -11.19 13.72
C SER A 154 8.94 -11.89 13.25
N GLY A 155 8.52 -11.67 12.01
CA GLY A 155 7.39 -12.37 11.40
C GLY A 155 7.64 -13.87 11.20
N MET A 156 8.87 -14.26 10.85
CA MET A 156 9.22 -15.68 10.67
C MET A 156 9.22 -16.47 11.99
N ILE A 157 9.69 -15.86 13.07
CA ILE A 157 9.77 -16.52 14.39
C ILE A 157 8.48 -16.41 15.22
N MET A 158 7.48 -15.66 14.74
CA MET A 158 6.22 -15.48 15.45
C MET A 158 5.50 -16.82 15.66
N PRO A 159 5.09 -17.17 16.89
CA PRO A 159 4.36 -18.39 17.18
C PRO A 159 2.93 -18.30 16.60
N THR A 160 2.72 -19.00 15.48
CA THR A 160 1.40 -19.08 14.81
C THR A 160 1.30 -20.38 14.03
N THR A 161 0.10 -20.91 13.91
CA THR A 161 -0.19 -22.10 13.09
C THR A 161 -0.36 -21.77 11.61
N ARG A 162 -0.75 -20.52 11.28
CA ARG A 162 -0.96 -20.10 9.89
C ARG A 162 0.24 -19.31 9.36
N ARG A 163 0.83 -19.85 8.29
CA ARG A 163 2.04 -19.28 7.68
C ARG A 163 1.80 -18.92 6.23
N CYS A 164 2.37 -17.78 5.82
CA CYS A 164 2.32 -17.30 4.46
C CYS A 164 3.10 -18.23 3.52
N PRO A 165 2.51 -18.74 2.43
CA PRO A 165 3.19 -19.62 1.49
C PRO A 165 4.32 -18.94 0.70
N HIS A 166 4.40 -17.60 0.74
CA HIS A 166 5.47 -16.84 0.09
C HIS A 166 6.86 -17.15 0.71
N LEU A 167 7.06 -16.86 2.00
CA LEU A 167 8.35 -17.03 2.71
C LEU A 167 8.16 -17.53 4.16
N GLY A 168 7.07 -18.16 4.50
CA GLY A 168 6.86 -18.76 5.82
C GLY A 168 6.58 -17.79 6.97
N CYS A 169 6.39 -16.50 6.72
CA CYS A 169 6.03 -15.53 7.76
C CYS A 169 4.70 -15.87 8.43
N GLY A 170 4.63 -15.67 9.74
CA GLY A 170 3.38 -15.84 10.50
C GLY A 170 2.32 -14.80 10.08
N LEU A 171 1.10 -15.28 9.92
CA LEU A 171 -0.04 -14.45 9.55
C LEU A 171 -0.73 -13.89 10.79
N LYS A 172 -1.29 -12.69 10.66
CA LYS A 172 -2.11 -12.04 11.68
C LYS A 172 -3.55 -11.90 11.22
N TRP A 173 -4.47 -12.16 12.13
CA TRP A 173 -5.89 -12.00 11.84
C TRP A 173 -6.31 -10.53 11.89
N ASN A 174 -6.92 -10.05 10.82
CA ASN A 174 -7.56 -8.75 10.71
C ASN A 174 -9.07 -8.92 10.91
N LYS A 175 -9.55 -8.56 12.11
CA LYS A 175 -10.95 -8.77 12.48
C LYS A 175 -11.92 -7.92 11.65
N GLN A 176 -11.53 -6.70 11.26
CA GLN A 176 -12.41 -5.79 10.53
C GLN A 176 -12.56 -6.15 9.06
N GLU A 177 -11.52 -6.70 8.45
CA GLU A 177 -11.53 -7.13 7.05
C GLU A 177 -11.74 -8.66 6.89
N ARG A 178 -11.81 -9.41 8.01
CA ARG A 178 -11.93 -10.87 8.06
C ARG A 178 -10.88 -11.56 7.18
N SER A 179 -9.64 -11.15 7.33
CA SER A 179 -8.51 -11.64 6.55
C SER A 179 -7.31 -12.02 7.41
N PHE A 180 -6.49 -12.94 6.91
CA PHE A 180 -5.16 -13.23 7.44
C PHE A 180 -4.13 -12.43 6.67
N ASP A 181 -3.46 -11.51 7.35
CA ASP A 181 -2.54 -10.54 6.74
C ASP A 181 -1.08 -10.88 7.10
N CYS A 182 -0.20 -10.87 6.11
CA CYS A 182 1.23 -11.11 6.28
C CYS A 182 1.98 -9.80 6.56
N PRO A 183 2.60 -9.62 7.75
CA PRO A 183 3.31 -8.39 8.08
C PRO A 183 4.64 -8.23 7.34
N CYS A 184 5.19 -9.30 6.75
CA CYS A 184 6.48 -9.24 6.07
C CYS A 184 6.38 -8.50 4.73
N HIS A 185 5.51 -8.99 3.83
CA HIS A 185 5.41 -8.46 2.46
C HIS A 185 3.98 -8.13 2.02
N GLY A 186 2.97 -8.36 2.87
CA GLY A 186 1.61 -7.90 2.63
C GLY A 186 0.67 -8.89 1.92
N SER A 187 1.03 -10.16 1.75
CA SER A 187 0.06 -11.16 1.26
C SER A 187 -1.16 -11.23 2.18
N ARG A 188 -2.34 -11.34 1.59
CA ARG A 188 -3.60 -11.41 2.33
C ARG A 188 -4.42 -12.61 1.88
N PHE A 189 -5.14 -13.18 2.82
CA PHE A 189 -5.95 -14.38 2.60
C PHE A 189 -7.30 -14.23 3.29
N SER A 190 -8.34 -14.78 2.68
CA SER A 190 -9.65 -14.83 3.30
C SER A 190 -9.65 -15.71 4.57
N GLU A 191 -10.76 -15.72 5.29
CA GLU A 191 -10.97 -16.61 6.44
C GLU A 191 -10.81 -18.10 6.06
N GLU A 192 -11.23 -18.47 4.84
CA GLU A 192 -11.09 -19.83 4.30
C GLU A 192 -9.69 -20.13 3.76
N GLY A 193 -8.79 -19.14 3.77
CA GLY A 193 -7.42 -19.27 3.30
C GLY A 193 -7.22 -19.03 1.81
N LYS A 194 -8.21 -18.47 1.11
CA LYS A 194 -8.07 -18.05 -0.29
C LYS A 194 -7.20 -16.81 -0.41
N LEU A 195 -6.32 -16.79 -1.40
CA LEU A 195 -5.47 -15.64 -1.69
C LEU A 195 -6.32 -14.45 -2.13
N ILE A 196 -6.11 -13.30 -1.45
CA ILE A 196 -6.71 -12.01 -1.79
C ILE A 196 -5.68 -11.09 -2.45
N ASP A 197 -4.51 -10.94 -1.80
CA ASP A 197 -3.44 -10.05 -2.26
C ASP A 197 -2.08 -10.74 -2.27
N ASN A 198 -1.29 -10.44 -3.30
CA ASN A 198 0.09 -10.89 -3.47
C ASN A 198 1.04 -10.31 -2.38
N PRO A 199 2.31 -10.76 -2.26
CA PRO A 199 3.11 -11.52 -3.25
C PRO A 199 3.02 -13.06 -3.18
N ALA A 200 2.27 -13.64 -2.25
CA ALA A 200 1.99 -15.08 -2.35
C ALA A 200 1.29 -15.41 -3.68
N THR A 201 1.54 -16.59 -4.21
CA THR A 201 1.04 -17.04 -5.52
C THR A 201 0.01 -18.17 -5.40
N GLY A 202 -0.39 -18.52 -4.19
CA GLY A 202 -1.38 -19.57 -3.95
C GLY A 202 -2.03 -19.44 -2.58
N ASP A 203 -3.10 -20.21 -2.40
CA ASP A 203 -3.90 -20.28 -1.17
C ASP A 203 -3.10 -20.81 0.03
N LEU A 204 -3.60 -20.59 1.23
CA LEU A 204 -3.08 -21.23 2.43
C LEU A 204 -3.28 -22.75 2.34
N LYS A 205 -2.23 -23.50 2.66
CA LYS A 205 -2.37 -24.94 2.84
C LYS A 205 -3.22 -25.21 4.08
N LYS A 206 -4.12 -26.17 3.94
CA LYS A 206 -4.95 -26.68 5.05
C LYS A 206 -4.09 -27.36 6.10
#